data_9ea4d149fffc4502f8b52a57ff9c7975
#
_entry.id   9ea4d149fffc4502f8b52a57ff9c7975
#
_cell.length_a   1.000
_cell.length_b   1.000
_cell.length_c   1.000
_cell.angle_alpha   90.00
_cell.angle_beta   90.00
_cell.angle_gamma   90.00
#
_symmetry.space_group_name_H-M   'P 1'
#
loop_
_entity.id
_entity.type
_entity.pdbx_description
1 polymer ?
#
loop_
_entity_poly.entity_id
_entity_poly.type
_entity_poly.pdbx_seq_one_letter_code
_entity_poly.pdbx_strand_id
1 'polypeptide(L)'
;MKDIFNLDGKTAIVTGASSGLGKHFAKTLSAAGANLVICARRMQNLEKLKDEIDGEVLVLPLDVTSEESVSNFFSKVESSIGSADILINNAGTSDPKRFKDLDEESWNYVVETNLNGAYRVAKNFTDHLLKNNKGGSIIN
;
A
#
# COMPACT_ATOMS: atom_id res chain seq x y z
N MET A 1 -25.10 17.86 6.63
CA MET A 1 -24.21 17.84 5.46
C MET A 1 -23.50 16.49 5.47
N LYS A 2 -23.60 15.70 4.40
CA LYS A 2 -22.77 14.49 4.33
C LYS A 2 -21.31 14.93 4.34
N ASP A 3 -20.54 14.41 5.27
CA ASP A 3 -19.08 14.65 5.27
C ASP A 3 -18.51 14.00 4.00
N ILE A 4 -18.05 14.83 3.07
CA ILE A 4 -17.52 14.37 1.78
C ILE A 4 -16.20 13.60 1.92
N PHE A 5 -15.58 13.66 3.10
CA PHE A 5 -14.34 12.95 3.43
C PHE A 5 -14.57 11.69 4.26
N ASN A 6 -15.83 11.34 4.55
CA ASN A 6 -16.16 10.13 5.30
C ASN A 6 -15.86 8.87 4.48
N LEU A 7 -15.07 7.96 5.06
CA LEU A 7 -14.68 6.67 4.49
C LEU A 7 -15.25 5.47 5.27
N ASP A 8 -16.29 5.68 6.09
CA ASP A 8 -16.93 4.61 6.85
C ASP A 8 -17.34 3.44 5.93
N GLY A 9 -16.96 2.23 6.33
CA GLY A 9 -17.23 1.02 5.56
C GLY A 9 -16.34 0.82 4.33
N LYS A 10 -15.36 1.71 4.09
CA LYS A 10 -14.34 1.54 3.06
C LYS A 10 -13.10 0.88 3.64
N THR A 11 -12.43 0.09 2.82
CA THR A 11 -11.13 -0.49 3.15
C THR A 11 -10.05 0.07 2.24
N ALA A 12 -9.00 0.61 2.85
CA ALA A 12 -7.86 1.18 2.13
C ALA A 12 -6.58 0.36 2.34
N ILE A 13 -5.91 0.03 1.25
CA ILE A 13 -4.56 -0.54 1.25
C ILE A 13 -3.56 0.60 1.17
N VAL A 14 -2.56 0.62 2.06
CA VAL A 14 -1.46 1.59 2.03
C VAL A 14 -0.13 0.85 1.93
N THR A 15 0.53 0.94 0.78
CA THR A 15 1.86 0.36 0.59
C THR A 15 2.94 1.28 1.12
N GLY A 16 4.05 0.71 1.63
CA GLY A 16 5.12 1.50 2.22
C GLY A 16 4.71 2.23 3.51
N ALA A 17 3.75 1.70 4.25
CA ALA A 17 3.18 2.33 5.44
C ALA A 17 4.12 2.32 6.66
N SER A 18 5.30 1.68 6.59
CA SER A 18 6.21 1.52 7.72
C SER A 18 6.88 2.82 8.19
N SER A 19 6.81 3.90 7.42
CA SER A 19 7.43 5.18 7.74
C SER A 19 6.92 6.33 6.84
N GLY A 20 7.31 7.56 7.16
CA GLY A 20 7.12 8.74 6.31
C GLY A 20 5.67 8.99 5.90
N LEU A 21 5.48 9.30 4.61
CA LEU A 21 4.16 9.62 4.05
C LEU A 21 3.17 8.47 4.17
N GLY A 22 3.60 7.22 3.94
CA GLY A 22 2.71 6.06 4.06
C GLY A 22 2.14 5.89 5.47
N LYS A 23 2.95 6.11 6.51
CA LYS A 23 2.49 6.13 7.90
C LYS A 23 1.44 7.25 8.12
N HIS A 24 1.70 8.44 7.57
CA HIS A 24 0.77 9.57 7.67
C HIS A 24 -0.55 9.30 6.94
N PHE A 25 -0.49 8.76 5.72
CA PHE A 25 -1.69 8.40 4.96
C PHE A 25 -2.54 7.37 5.70
N ALA A 26 -1.92 6.33 6.27
CA ALA A 26 -2.65 5.34 7.05
C ALA A 26 -3.43 5.98 8.21
N LYS A 27 -2.79 6.85 8.99
CA LYS A 27 -3.45 7.57 10.08
C LYS A 27 -4.59 8.47 9.60
N THR A 28 -4.37 9.19 8.50
CA THR A 28 -5.38 10.10 7.94
C THR A 28 -6.61 9.35 7.43
N LEU A 29 -6.41 8.23 6.73
CA LEU A 29 -7.50 7.40 6.22
C LEU A 29 -8.28 6.74 7.35
N SER A 30 -7.60 6.26 8.41
CA SER A 30 -8.26 5.74 9.60
C SER A 30 -9.09 6.82 10.30
N ALA A 31 -8.55 8.03 10.48
CA ALA A 31 -9.28 9.14 11.06
C ALA A 31 -10.52 9.56 10.24
N ALA A 32 -10.52 9.26 8.93
CA ALA A 32 -11.68 9.45 8.05
C ALA A 32 -12.68 8.26 8.10
N GLY A 33 -12.43 7.22 8.90
CA GLY A 33 -13.31 6.08 9.10
C GLY A 33 -12.99 4.83 8.27
N ALA A 34 -11.89 4.83 7.50
CA ALA A 34 -11.51 3.66 6.71
C ALA A 34 -10.94 2.53 7.57
N ASN A 35 -11.31 1.29 7.27
CA ASN A 35 -10.55 0.10 7.66
C ASN A 35 -9.24 0.06 6.86
N LEU A 36 -8.17 -0.44 7.45
CA LEU A 36 -6.86 -0.39 6.82
C LEU A 36 -6.25 -1.76 6.57
N VAL A 37 -5.56 -1.88 5.44
CA VAL A 37 -4.52 -2.88 5.20
C VAL A 37 -3.21 -2.13 5.03
N ILE A 38 -2.33 -2.22 6.01
CA ILE A 38 -1.01 -1.57 5.95
C ILE A 38 0.06 -2.60 5.62
N CYS A 39 0.93 -2.27 4.68
CA CYS A 39 1.92 -3.20 4.21
C CYS A 39 3.27 -2.56 3.88
N ALA A 40 4.32 -3.31 4.14
CA ALA A 40 5.71 -2.97 3.85
C ALA A 40 6.61 -4.19 4.11
N ARG A 41 7.90 -4.06 3.86
CA ARG A 41 8.91 -5.09 4.19
C ARG A 41 9.21 -5.14 5.70
N ARG A 42 9.16 -4.01 6.41
CA ARG A 42 9.52 -3.87 7.83
C ARG A 42 8.31 -4.08 8.73
N MET A 43 8.01 -5.32 9.08
CA MET A 43 6.84 -5.70 9.88
C MET A 43 6.80 -5.05 11.26
N GLN A 44 7.92 -4.95 11.96
CA GLN A 44 7.98 -4.35 13.30
C GLN A 44 7.45 -2.90 13.32
N ASN A 45 7.73 -2.12 12.27
CA ASN A 45 7.25 -0.75 12.18
C ASN A 45 5.74 -0.69 11.87
N LEU A 46 5.22 -1.68 11.14
CA LEU A 46 3.78 -1.79 10.87
C LEU A 46 3.01 -2.17 12.12
N GLU A 47 3.50 -3.10 12.94
CA GLU A 47 2.87 -3.46 14.22
C GLU A 47 2.82 -2.24 15.17
N LYS A 48 3.90 -1.47 15.27
CA LYS A 48 3.89 -0.21 16.04
C LYS A 48 2.87 0.79 15.49
N LEU A 49 2.75 0.90 14.16
CA LEU A 49 1.77 1.79 13.55
C LEU A 49 0.34 1.33 13.84
N LYS A 50 0.08 0.02 13.81
CA LYS A 50 -1.20 -0.55 14.19
C LYS A 50 -1.62 -0.14 15.60
N ASP A 51 -0.69 -0.17 16.56
CA ASP A 51 -0.96 0.23 17.96
C ASP A 51 -1.23 1.74 18.10
N GLU A 52 -0.85 2.54 17.10
CA GLU A 52 -1.09 4.00 17.06
C GLU A 52 -2.40 4.39 16.34
N ILE A 53 -3.11 3.43 15.76
CA ILE A 53 -4.31 3.66 14.94
C ILE A 53 -5.53 3.09 15.67
N ASP A 54 -6.55 3.93 15.83
CA ASP A 54 -7.86 3.47 16.28
C ASP A 54 -8.63 2.86 15.11
N GLY A 55 -9.16 1.64 15.28
CA GLY A 55 -9.96 0.95 14.26
C GLY A 55 -9.37 -0.37 13.78
N GLU A 56 -9.97 -0.92 12.73
CA GLU A 56 -9.54 -2.21 12.18
C GLU A 56 -8.32 -2.05 11.25
N VAL A 57 -7.23 -2.71 11.61
CA VAL A 57 -5.97 -2.68 10.86
C VAL A 57 -5.45 -4.09 10.62
N LEU A 58 -5.40 -4.50 9.36
CA LEU A 58 -4.71 -5.71 8.92
C LEU A 58 -3.27 -5.36 8.54
N VAL A 59 -2.31 -6.07 9.13
CA VAL A 59 -0.87 -5.89 8.87
C VAL A 59 -0.36 -7.05 8.03
N LEU A 60 0.21 -6.77 6.88
CA LEU A 60 0.75 -7.79 5.97
C LEU A 60 2.13 -7.41 5.43
N PRO A 61 3.02 -8.39 5.24
CA PRO A 61 4.28 -8.16 4.55
C PRO A 61 4.03 -7.92 3.06
N LEU A 62 4.79 -6.99 2.47
CA LEU A 62 4.78 -6.76 1.03
C LEU A 62 6.15 -6.26 0.56
N ASP A 63 6.70 -6.96 -0.42
CA ASP A 63 7.79 -6.48 -1.26
C ASP A 63 7.24 -6.26 -2.68
N VAL A 64 7.13 -4.99 -3.08
CA VAL A 64 6.57 -4.61 -4.39
C VAL A 64 7.45 -5.02 -5.57
N THR A 65 8.72 -5.35 -5.32
CA THR A 65 9.66 -5.81 -6.35
C THR A 65 9.50 -7.31 -6.67
N SER A 66 8.74 -8.05 -5.86
CA SER A 66 8.50 -9.49 -6.03
C SER A 66 7.07 -9.77 -6.46
N GLU A 67 6.90 -10.37 -7.64
CA GLU A 67 5.57 -10.81 -8.14
C GLU A 67 4.90 -11.80 -7.18
N GLU A 68 5.68 -12.75 -6.65
CA GLU A 68 5.18 -13.73 -5.68
C GLU A 68 4.69 -13.05 -4.39
N SER A 69 5.46 -12.07 -3.88
CA SER A 69 5.07 -11.32 -2.69
C SER A 69 3.76 -10.56 -2.92
N VAL A 70 3.61 -9.91 -4.08
CA VAL A 70 2.40 -9.16 -4.44
C VAL A 70 1.20 -10.10 -4.59
N SER A 71 1.35 -11.22 -5.28
CA SER A 71 0.29 -12.22 -5.45
C SER A 71 -0.16 -12.80 -4.10
N ASN A 72 0.78 -13.20 -3.25
CA ASN A 72 0.52 -13.71 -1.91
C ASN A 72 -0.17 -12.67 -1.02
N PHE A 73 0.23 -11.41 -1.13
CA PHE A 73 -0.39 -10.30 -0.41
C PHE A 73 -1.88 -10.18 -0.75
N PHE A 74 -2.25 -10.10 -2.04
CA PHE A 74 -3.65 -9.98 -2.45
C PHE A 74 -4.47 -11.23 -2.11
N SER A 75 -3.89 -12.43 -2.17
CA SER A 75 -4.55 -13.66 -1.70
C SER A 75 -4.88 -13.60 -0.20
N LYS A 76 -3.99 -13.05 0.62
CA LYS A 76 -4.22 -12.84 2.06
C LYS A 76 -5.26 -11.75 2.33
N VAL A 77 -5.23 -10.65 1.59
CA VAL A 77 -6.26 -9.60 1.68
C VAL A 77 -7.63 -10.22 1.41
N GLU A 78 -7.77 -10.97 0.32
CA GLU A 78 -9.02 -11.61 -0.06
C GLU A 78 -9.54 -12.59 1.01
N SER A 79 -8.66 -13.45 1.53
CA SER A 79 -9.04 -14.44 2.55
C SER A 79 -9.36 -13.81 3.92
N SER A 80 -8.79 -12.64 4.23
CA SER A 80 -8.95 -12.00 5.55
C SER A 80 -10.13 -11.03 5.61
N ILE A 81 -10.34 -10.24 4.57
CA ILE A 81 -11.32 -9.14 4.55
C ILE A 81 -12.23 -9.13 3.32
N GLY A 82 -12.03 -10.05 2.39
CA GLY A 82 -12.78 -10.18 1.15
C GLY A 82 -12.37 -9.17 0.08
N SER A 83 -12.52 -7.88 0.31
CA SER A 83 -12.15 -6.88 -0.70
C SER A 83 -11.73 -5.54 -0.10
N ALA A 84 -10.90 -4.80 -0.85
CA ALA A 84 -10.53 -3.42 -0.55
C ALA A 84 -11.07 -2.48 -1.63
N ASP A 85 -11.27 -1.21 -1.29
CA ASP A 85 -11.89 -0.20 -2.15
C ASP A 85 -10.88 0.84 -2.64
N ILE A 86 -9.79 1.07 -1.89
CA ILE A 86 -8.82 2.14 -2.11
C ILE A 86 -7.41 1.57 -2.05
N LEU A 87 -6.57 1.96 -3.01
CA LEU A 87 -5.14 1.69 -2.99
C LEU A 87 -4.36 3.01 -2.94
N ILE A 88 -3.57 3.18 -1.89
CA ILE A 88 -2.50 4.19 -1.84
C ILE A 88 -1.18 3.50 -2.19
N ASN A 89 -0.76 3.68 -3.43
CA ASN A 89 0.41 3.06 -4.02
C ASN A 89 1.65 3.92 -3.70
N ASN A 90 2.05 3.92 -2.43
CA ASN A 90 3.05 4.84 -1.87
C ASN A 90 4.44 4.19 -1.69
N ALA A 91 4.56 2.86 -1.76
CA ALA A 91 5.85 2.21 -1.63
C ALA A 91 6.84 2.75 -2.66
N GLY A 92 7.99 3.20 -2.18
CA GLY A 92 9.01 3.79 -3.03
C GLY A 92 10.36 3.85 -2.33
N THR A 93 11.38 4.11 -3.12
CA THR A 93 12.77 4.27 -2.66
C THR A 93 13.46 5.38 -3.44
N SER A 94 14.61 5.81 -2.95
CA SER A 94 15.50 6.73 -3.65
C SER A 94 16.94 6.28 -3.46
N ASP A 95 17.82 6.73 -4.36
CA ASP A 95 19.26 6.64 -4.19
C ASP A 95 19.80 8.07 -3.99
N PRO A 96 20.61 8.33 -2.94
CA PRO A 96 21.12 9.67 -2.65
C PRO A 96 22.30 10.08 -3.53
N LYS A 97 22.76 9.20 -4.44
CA LYS A 97 23.87 9.52 -5.36
C LYS A 97 23.51 10.70 -6.25
N ARG A 98 24.50 11.56 -6.50
CA ARG A 98 24.34 12.62 -7.52
C ARG A 98 24.28 11.98 -8.90
N PHE A 99 23.60 12.61 -9.84
CA PHE A 99 23.40 12.06 -11.19
C PHE A 99 24.70 11.61 -11.87
N LYS A 100 25.79 12.36 -11.69
CA LYS A 100 27.11 12.01 -12.25
C LYS A 100 27.75 10.75 -11.64
N ASP A 101 27.30 10.38 -10.45
CA ASP A 101 27.82 9.25 -9.66
C ASP A 101 26.83 8.06 -9.67
N LEU A 102 25.69 8.22 -10.36
CA LEU A 102 24.63 7.21 -10.45
C LEU A 102 25.07 6.13 -11.44
N ASP A 103 25.11 4.89 -10.97
CA ASP A 103 25.33 3.71 -11.79
C ASP A 103 24.01 3.05 -12.22
N GLU A 104 24.10 2.12 -13.15
CA GLU A 104 22.94 1.40 -13.69
C GLU A 104 22.23 0.55 -12.62
N GLU A 105 22.97 0.01 -11.67
CA GLU A 105 22.39 -0.79 -10.58
C GLU A 105 21.48 0.07 -9.69
N SER A 106 21.97 1.24 -9.29
CA SER A 106 21.19 2.22 -8.52
C SER A 106 19.98 2.72 -9.28
N TRP A 107 20.12 3.00 -10.57
CA TRP A 107 19.01 3.36 -11.44
C TRP A 107 17.96 2.26 -11.49
N ASN A 108 18.37 1.04 -11.79
CA ASN A 108 17.45 -0.10 -11.89
C ASN A 108 16.76 -0.41 -10.58
N TYR A 109 17.43 -0.27 -9.44
CA TYR A 109 16.83 -0.43 -8.11
C TYR A 109 15.67 0.55 -7.87
N VAL A 110 15.86 1.84 -8.23
CA VAL A 110 14.82 2.86 -8.08
C VAL A 110 13.66 2.62 -9.04
N VAL A 111 13.95 2.32 -10.31
CA VAL A 111 12.92 2.02 -11.33
C VAL A 111 12.13 0.77 -10.96
N GLU A 112 12.80 -0.27 -10.50
CA GLU A 112 12.15 -1.53 -10.13
C GLU A 112 11.18 -1.35 -8.97
N THR A 113 11.54 -0.53 -7.98
CA THR A 113 10.65 -0.26 -6.84
C THR A 113 9.54 0.72 -7.21
N ASN A 114 9.89 1.89 -7.77
CA ASN A 114 8.97 3.00 -7.90
C ASN A 114 8.05 2.90 -9.12
N LEU A 115 8.50 2.26 -10.19
CA LEU A 115 7.73 2.11 -11.42
C LEU A 115 7.16 0.69 -11.56
N ASN A 116 8.02 -0.33 -11.64
CA ASN A 116 7.58 -1.70 -11.84
C ASN A 116 6.79 -2.23 -10.63
N GLY A 117 7.25 -1.91 -9.42
CA GLY A 117 6.55 -2.28 -8.18
C GLY A 117 5.17 -1.62 -8.09
N ALA A 118 5.08 -0.33 -8.39
CA ALA A 118 3.81 0.38 -8.43
C ALA A 118 2.84 -0.22 -9.47
N TYR A 119 3.34 -0.55 -10.66
CA TYR A 119 2.57 -1.23 -11.69
C TYR A 119 2.04 -2.59 -11.21
N ARG A 120 2.90 -3.45 -10.64
CA ARG A 120 2.49 -4.78 -10.14
C ARG A 120 1.38 -4.69 -9.12
N VAL A 121 1.51 -3.79 -8.15
CA VAL A 121 0.50 -3.62 -7.11
C VAL A 121 -0.81 -3.08 -7.71
N ALA A 122 -0.75 -2.06 -8.56
CA ALA A 122 -1.93 -1.50 -9.21
C ALA A 122 -2.65 -2.53 -10.08
N LYS A 123 -1.91 -3.34 -10.85
CA LYS A 123 -2.48 -4.41 -11.67
C LYS A 123 -3.19 -5.45 -10.82
N ASN A 124 -2.54 -5.97 -9.78
CA ASN A 124 -3.14 -6.97 -8.90
C ASN A 124 -4.36 -6.41 -8.14
N PHE A 125 -4.32 -5.14 -7.74
CA PHE A 125 -5.48 -4.47 -7.15
C PHE A 125 -6.65 -4.36 -8.13
N THR A 126 -6.38 -4.04 -9.39
CA THR A 126 -7.40 -4.00 -10.44
C THR A 126 -8.02 -5.38 -10.66
N ASP A 127 -7.19 -6.41 -10.77
CA ASP A 127 -7.66 -7.80 -10.92
C ASP A 127 -8.52 -8.22 -9.70
N HIS A 128 -8.11 -7.83 -8.49
CA HIS A 128 -8.87 -8.04 -7.25
C HIS A 128 -10.23 -7.34 -7.27
N LEU A 129 -10.32 -6.09 -7.73
CA LEU A 129 -11.60 -5.37 -7.88
C LEU A 129 -12.52 -6.05 -8.90
N LEU A 130 -11.99 -6.41 -10.06
CA LEU A 130 -12.75 -7.07 -11.12
C LEU A 130 -13.30 -8.43 -10.66
N LYS A 131 -12.49 -9.23 -9.98
CA LYS A 131 -12.90 -10.52 -9.40
C LYS A 131 -14.05 -10.37 -8.41
N ASN A 132 -14.05 -9.29 -7.64
CA ASN A 132 -15.09 -8.98 -6.64
C ASN A 132 -16.27 -8.16 -7.20
N ASN A 133 -16.31 -7.90 -8.50
CA ASN A 133 -17.34 -7.07 -9.15
C ASN A 133 -17.46 -5.67 -8.52
N LYS A 134 -16.34 -5.06 -8.16
CA LYS A 134 -16.28 -3.76 -7.49
C LYS A 134 -15.51 -2.72 -8.31
N GLY A 135 -15.88 -1.48 -8.12
CA GLY A 135 -15.05 -0.34 -8.45
C GLY A 135 -14.16 0.07 -7.28
N GLY A 136 -13.14 0.87 -7.54
CA GLY A 136 -12.24 1.39 -6.50
C GLY A 136 -11.43 2.58 -6.99
N SER A 137 -10.57 3.09 -6.10
CA SER A 137 -9.69 4.22 -6.38
C SER A 137 -8.23 3.83 -6.19
N ILE A 138 -7.37 4.25 -7.11
CA ILE A 138 -5.91 4.11 -7.03
C ILE A 138 -5.30 5.50 -6.99
N ILE A 139 -4.40 5.71 -6.01
CA ILE A 139 -3.61 6.94 -5.85
C ILE A 139 -2.13 6.53 -5.87
N ASN A 140 -1.36 7.09 -6.84
CA ASN A 140 0.08 6.90 -6.98
C ASN A 140 0.85 8.13 -6.50
#